data_45f204555e1354ec5b89083cf3203d2d
#
_entry.id   45f204555e1354ec5b89083cf3203d2d
#
_cell.length_a   1.000
_cell.length_b   1.000
_cell.length_c   1.000
_cell.angle_alpha   90.00
_cell.angle_beta   90.00
_cell.angle_gamma   90.00
#
_symmetry.space_group_name_H-M   'P 1'
#
loop_
_entity.id
_entity.type
_entity.pdbx_description
1 polymer ?
#
loop_
_entity_poly.entity_id
_entity_poly.type
_entity_poly.pdbx_seq_one_letter_code
_entity_poly.pdbx_strand_id
1 'polypeptide(L)'
;MFWFMPITRSPAQKSACKDLGRNGQNRAITTKATYAPVSNRVGSRLLFLGGFPLADYIKQIRAKVGHTPLIMAGVIGILTDEAGRVLFQQRSDFKGQWGLISGTIEYGETPAQTMIREFKEETNLTVKVVSLLGVDGDLTLTYPNGDVAQWLCPVFLVKQLGGELSADNDETEQLQYFAPSEAPRLFNQQHRAALAHFIAGETGYFD
;
A
#
# COMPACT_ATOMS: atom_id res chain seq x y z
N MET A 1 -4.18 34.44 -6.67
CA MET A 1 -2.81 34.91 -6.98
C MET A 1 -1.87 33.88 -6.32
N PHE A 2 -1.50 32.84 -7.07
CA PHE A 2 -0.69 31.74 -6.55
C PHE A 2 0.79 32.05 -6.77
N TRP A 3 1.56 32.08 -5.70
CA TRP A 3 3.00 32.22 -5.74
C TRP A 3 3.63 30.86 -6.04
N PHE A 4 4.14 30.68 -7.26
CA PHE A 4 5.08 29.63 -7.56
C PHE A 4 6.46 30.04 -7.03
N MET A 5 6.94 29.41 -5.97
CA MET A 5 8.35 29.49 -5.61
C MET A 5 9.13 28.54 -6.53
N PRO A 6 10.14 29.00 -7.26
CA PRO A 6 11.00 28.10 -8.03
C PRO A 6 11.85 27.27 -7.07
N ILE A 7 11.79 25.94 -7.24
CA ILE A 7 12.67 25.00 -6.53
C ILE A 7 14.09 25.22 -7.05
N THR A 8 14.93 25.88 -6.28
CA THR A 8 16.36 26.01 -6.59
C THR A 8 17.07 24.70 -6.25
N ARG A 9 17.53 23.96 -7.26
CA ARG A 9 18.34 22.77 -7.08
C ARG A 9 19.71 23.13 -6.51
N SER A 10 20.20 22.34 -5.56
CA SER A 10 21.54 22.54 -4.97
C SER A 10 22.67 22.36 -6.02
N PRO A 11 23.87 22.92 -5.78
CA PRO A 11 24.98 22.84 -6.73
C PRO A 11 25.41 21.41 -7.08
N ALA A 12 25.18 20.43 -6.20
CA ALA A 12 25.48 19.01 -6.46
C ALA A 12 24.59 18.36 -7.53
N GLN A 13 23.40 18.90 -7.78
CA GLN A 13 22.48 18.37 -8.81
C GLN A 13 22.75 18.94 -10.21
N LYS A 14 23.59 19.96 -10.35
CA LYS A 14 23.92 20.56 -11.65
C LYS A 14 25.06 19.84 -12.38
N SER A 15 25.82 18.98 -11.69
CA SER A 15 26.96 18.27 -12.28
C SER A 15 26.57 17.03 -13.09
N ALA A 16 25.42 16.42 -12.79
CA ALA A 16 25.00 15.15 -13.42
C ALA A 16 24.38 15.28 -14.82
N CYS A 17 24.16 16.50 -15.31
CA CYS A 17 23.44 16.74 -16.59
C CYS A 17 24.31 17.22 -17.75
N LYS A 18 25.65 17.27 -17.62
CA LYS A 18 26.53 17.82 -18.66
C LYS A 18 27.24 16.81 -19.57
N ASP A 19 27.11 15.50 -19.31
CA ASP A 19 27.80 14.46 -20.09
C ASP A 19 26.86 13.56 -20.91
N LEU A 20 25.86 14.16 -21.58
CA LEU A 20 25.14 13.52 -22.68
C LEU A 20 25.56 14.13 -24.01
N GLY A 21 26.85 13.99 -24.33
CA GLY A 21 27.41 14.31 -25.65
C GLY A 21 27.67 13.03 -26.44
N ARG A 22 26.89 12.88 -27.53
CA ARG A 22 27.20 12.18 -28.78
C ARG A 22 28.23 11.04 -28.71
N ASN A 23 27.76 9.81 -28.56
CA ASN A 23 28.18 8.67 -29.39
C ASN A 23 27.25 7.48 -29.13
N GLY A 24 26.63 7.03 -30.23
CA GLY A 24 25.73 5.88 -30.18
C GLY A 24 26.49 4.57 -29.95
N GLN A 25 26.46 4.07 -28.74
CA GLN A 25 26.63 2.66 -28.43
C GLN A 25 25.82 2.37 -27.17
N ASN A 26 24.78 1.55 -27.33
CA ASN A 26 23.99 0.99 -26.24
C ASN A 26 24.88 0.17 -25.31
N ARG A 27 25.34 0.77 -24.21
CA ARG A 27 25.84 0.03 -23.05
C ARG A 27 24.69 -0.05 -22.03
N ALA A 28 24.18 -1.27 -21.86
CA ALA A 28 23.30 -1.59 -20.76
C ALA A 28 23.99 -1.21 -19.44
N ILE A 29 23.47 -0.18 -18.77
CA ILE A 29 23.90 0.17 -17.41
C ILE A 29 23.24 -0.83 -16.46
N THR A 30 23.91 -1.94 -16.20
CA THR A 30 23.57 -2.82 -15.09
C THR A 30 24.07 -2.19 -13.79
N THR A 31 23.30 -1.28 -13.21
CA THR A 31 23.47 -0.91 -11.82
C THR A 31 22.97 -2.07 -10.97
N LYS A 32 23.89 -2.92 -10.52
CA LYS A 32 23.64 -3.83 -9.40
C LYS A 32 23.41 -2.97 -8.17
N ALA A 33 22.16 -2.71 -7.84
CA ALA A 33 21.80 -2.27 -6.50
C ALA A 33 22.13 -3.45 -5.57
N THR A 34 23.27 -3.37 -4.90
CA THR A 34 23.60 -4.27 -3.80
C THR A 34 22.72 -3.92 -2.63
N TYR A 35 21.55 -4.56 -2.55
CA TYR A 35 20.78 -4.60 -1.32
C TYR A 35 21.58 -5.45 -0.33
N ALA A 36 22.13 -4.80 0.70
CA ALA A 36 22.66 -5.51 1.85
C ALA A 36 21.49 -6.29 2.48
N PRO A 37 21.66 -7.59 2.77
CA PRO A 37 20.62 -8.34 3.44
C PRO A 37 20.47 -7.77 4.85
N VAL A 38 19.25 -7.30 5.17
CA VAL A 38 18.86 -6.98 6.54
C VAL A 38 18.93 -8.29 7.32
N SER A 39 19.89 -8.39 8.24
CA SER A 39 20.08 -9.57 9.06
C SER A 39 18.86 -9.75 9.96
N ASN A 40 18.09 -10.81 9.71
CA ASN A 40 17.06 -11.30 10.61
C ASN A 40 17.74 -11.78 11.92
N ARG A 41 17.84 -10.93 12.92
CA ARG A 41 17.94 -11.37 14.30
C ARG A 41 16.53 -11.44 14.86
N VAL A 42 16.02 -12.65 14.94
CA VAL A 42 14.86 -13.01 15.75
C VAL A 42 15.24 -12.81 17.22
N GLY A 43 14.50 -11.97 17.91
CA GLY A 43 14.59 -11.81 19.35
C GLY A 43 15.04 -10.41 19.76
N SER A 44 14.08 -9.59 20.08
CA SER A 44 14.08 -8.52 21.07
C SER A 44 13.20 -7.38 20.60
N ARG A 45 12.15 -7.13 21.39
CA ARG A 45 11.49 -5.83 21.54
C ARG A 45 11.85 -4.84 20.44
N LEU A 46 10.99 -4.70 19.47
CA LEU A 46 11.01 -3.55 18.58
C LEU A 46 10.86 -2.32 19.49
N LEU A 47 11.97 -1.66 19.76
CA LEU A 47 11.97 -0.31 20.29
C LEU A 47 11.33 0.57 19.21
N PHE A 48 10.05 0.85 19.36
CA PHE A 48 9.39 1.93 18.65
C PHE A 48 10.13 3.23 18.97
N LEU A 49 11.08 3.60 18.13
CA LEU A 49 11.63 4.94 18.11
C LEU A 49 10.58 5.87 17.50
N GLY A 50 9.64 6.32 18.35
CA GLY A 50 8.93 7.56 18.12
C GLY A 50 7.88 7.61 17.02
N GLY A 51 7.31 6.49 16.54
CA GLY A 51 6.12 6.50 15.69
C GLY A 51 4.89 6.76 16.56
N PHE A 52 4.16 7.84 16.27
CA PHE A 52 2.82 8.03 16.84
C PHE A 52 1.89 7.01 16.17
N PRO A 53 1.06 6.25 16.91
CA PRO A 53 0.04 5.41 16.30
C PRO A 53 -0.80 6.22 15.31
N LEU A 54 -1.17 5.65 14.17
CA LEU A 54 -1.95 6.33 13.13
C LEU A 54 -3.20 7.01 13.68
N ALA A 55 -3.92 6.31 14.58
CA ALA A 55 -5.12 6.86 15.23
C ALA A 55 -4.82 8.19 15.95
N ASP A 56 -3.67 8.30 16.58
CA ASP A 56 -3.25 9.54 17.23
C ASP A 56 -2.84 10.62 16.22
N TYR A 57 -2.17 10.25 15.13
CA TYR A 57 -1.79 11.19 14.06
C TYR A 57 -3.02 11.81 13.40
N ILE A 58 -3.97 11.00 12.95
CA ILE A 58 -5.20 11.49 12.32
C ILE A 58 -6.03 12.29 13.29
N LYS A 59 -6.18 11.84 14.53
CA LYS A 59 -6.87 12.57 15.59
C LYS A 59 -6.25 13.94 15.86
N GLN A 60 -4.92 14.03 15.89
CA GLN A 60 -4.22 15.31 16.07
C GLN A 60 -4.42 16.25 14.89
N ILE A 61 -4.40 15.75 13.65
CA ILE A 61 -4.69 16.56 12.47
C ILE A 61 -6.14 17.03 12.50
N ARG A 62 -7.09 16.13 12.74
CA ARG A 62 -8.52 16.44 12.82
C ARG A 62 -8.83 17.48 13.89
N ALA A 63 -8.16 17.42 15.03
CA ALA A 63 -8.29 18.44 16.09
C ALA A 63 -7.89 19.85 15.62
N LYS A 64 -7.04 19.96 14.59
CA LYS A 64 -6.58 21.26 14.04
C LYS A 64 -7.41 21.73 12.84
N VAL A 65 -7.83 20.80 11.97
CA VAL A 65 -8.47 21.12 10.70
C VAL A 65 -9.97 20.79 10.64
N GLY A 66 -10.51 20.16 11.68
CA GLY A 66 -11.91 19.75 11.75
C GLY A 66 -12.24 18.74 10.62
N HIS A 67 -13.39 18.95 9.97
CA HIS A 67 -13.87 18.08 8.88
C HIS A 67 -13.36 18.48 7.48
N THR A 68 -12.37 19.35 7.40
CA THR A 68 -11.74 19.69 6.11
C THR A 68 -11.30 18.43 5.39
N PRO A 69 -11.55 18.27 4.07
CA PRO A 69 -11.10 17.12 3.31
C PRO A 69 -9.59 16.88 3.44
N LEU A 70 -9.20 15.64 3.70
CA LEU A 70 -7.79 15.22 3.79
C LEU A 70 -7.47 14.22 2.67
N ILE A 71 -6.23 14.28 2.17
CA ILE A 71 -5.67 13.19 1.38
C ILE A 71 -5.05 12.20 2.35
N MET A 72 -5.50 10.95 2.28
CA MET A 72 -5.04 9.84 3.10
C MET A 72 -4.27 8.85 2.25
N ALA A 73 -3.24 8.25 2.82
CA ALA A 73 -2.46 7.23 2.14
C ALA A 73 -2.75 5.85 2.72
N GLY A 74 -3.06 4.91 1.86
CA GLY A 74 -3.27 3.51 2.21
C GLY A 74 -2.48 2.58 1.29
N VAL A 75 -2.65 1.27 1.46
CA VAL A 75 -2.11 0.23 0.58
C VAL A 75 -3.18 -0.83 0.34
N ILE A 76 -3.11 -1.49 -0.81
CA ILE A 76 -3.96 -2.64 -1.16
C ILE A 76 -3.03 -3.78 -1.60
N GLY A 77 -3.29 -5.00 -1.14
CA GLY A 77 -2.49 -6.18 -1.45
C GLY A 77 -3.29 -7.26 -2.15
N ILE A 78 -2.69 -7.84 -3.18
CA ILE A 78 -3.22 -9.01 -3.88
C ILE A 78 -2.29 -10.19 -3.60
N LEU A 79 -2.82 -11.19 -2.92
CA LEU A 79 -2.17 -12.47 -2.66
C LEU A 79 -2.90 -13.56 -3.42
N THR A 80 -2.16 -14.37 -4.19
CA THR A 80 -2.71 -15.55 -4.85
C THR A 80 -2.14 -16.84 -4.26
N ASP A 81 -2.96 -17.89 -4.25
CA ASP A 81 -2.49 -19.25 -3.98
C ASP A 81 -1.94 -19.92 -5.27
N GLU A 82 -1.53 -21.18 -5.12
CA GLU A 82 -0.98 -21.97 -6.24
C GLU A 82 -1.99 -22.26 -7.36
N ALA A 83 -3.29 -22.18 -7.06
CA ALA A 83 -4.38 -22.33 -8.03
C ALA A 83 -4.76 -21.01 -8.71
N GLY A 84 -4.07 -19.89 -8.38
CA GLY A 84 -4.38 -18.56 -8.90
C GLY A 84 -5.62 -17.91 -8.29
N ARG A 85 -6.14 -18.44 -7.17
CA ARG A 85 -7.24 -17.84 -6.43
C ARG A 85 -6.70 -16.68 -5.59
N VAL A 86 -7.46 -15.61 -5.49
CA VAL A 86 -7.12 -14.41 -4.73
C VAL A 86 -7.66 -14.51 -3.31
N LEU A 87 -6.87 -14.09 -2.31
CA LEU A 87 -7.30 -13.99 -0.92
C LEU A 87 -8.15 -12.73 -0.72
N PHE A 88 -9.31 -12.90 -0.11
CA PHE A 88 -10.19 -11.81 0.31
C PHE A 88 -10.47 -11.90 1.81
N GLN A 89 -10.75 -10.72 2.39
CA GLN A 89 -11.16 -10.53 3.78
C GLN A 89 -12.63 -10.10 3.81
N GLN A 90 -13.43 -10.72 4.64
CA GLN A 90 -14.73 -10.20 5.04
C GLN A 90 -14.52 -9.31 6.26
N ARG A 91 -14.85 -8.03 6.12
CA ARG A 91 -14.53 -6.99 7.11
C ARG A 91 -15.65 -6.83 8.14
N SER A 92 -15.30 -6.74 9.42
CA SER A 92 -16.24 -6.50 10.52
C SER A 92 -16.75 -5.03 10.53
N ASP A 93 -15.90 -4.08 10.18
CA ASP A 93 -16.20 -2.63 10.20
C ASP A 93 -17.14 -2.19 9.05
N PHE A 94 -17.21 -2.94 7.95
CA PHE A 94 -18.08 -2.71 6.80
C PHE A 94 -19.23 -3.74 6.71
N LYS A 95 -19.79 -4.17 7.84
CA LYS A 95 -20.97 -5.07 7.92
C LYS A 95 -20.79 -6.36 7.12
N GLY A 96 -19.64 -7.00 7.26
CA GLY A 96 -19.35 -8.26 6.60
C GLY A 96 -19.14 -8.15 5.09
N GLN A 97 -18.83 -6.97 4.56
CA GLN A 97 -18.49 -6.82 3.16
C GLN A 97 -17.07 -7.30 2.86
N TRP A 98 -16.87 -7.81 1.66
CA TRP A 98 -15.59 -8.33 1.22
C TRP A 98 -14.67 -7.24 0.67
N GLY A 99 -13.35 -7.41 0.89
CA GLY A 99 -12.28 -6.58 0.36
C GLY A 99 -11.02 -7.38 0.10
N LEU A 100 -10.07 -6.77 -0.58
CA LEU A 100 -8.68 -7.19 -0.59
C LEU A 100 -8.05 -6.80 0.74
N ILE A 101 -6.94 -7.42 1.12
CA ILE A 101 -6.18 -6.99 2.30
C ILE A 101 -5.68 -5.56 2.08
N SER A 102 -5.92 -4.68 3.04
CA SER A 102 -5.60 -3.26 2.87
C SER A 102 -5.44 -2.58 4.21
N GLY A 103 -4.67 -1.50 4.25
CA GLY A 103 -4.55 -0.72 5.46
C GLY A 103 -4.00 0.67 5.23
N THR A 104 -3.94 1.45 6.29
CA THR A 104 -3.47 2.83 6.26
C THR A 104 -1.98 2.89 6.56
N ILE A 105 -1.25 3.70 5.80
CA ILE A 105 0.18 3.92 6.04
C ILE A 105 0.36 4.71 7.33
N GLU A 106 1.09 4.16 8.29
CA GLU A 106 1.44 4.85 9.51
C GLU A 106 2.61 5.81 9.31
N TYR A 107 2.66 6.86 10.13
CA TYR A 107 3.74 7.83 10.06
C TYR A 107 5.10 7.16 10.30
N GLY A 108 5.99 7.24 9.29
CA GLY A 108 7.32 6.64 9.31
C GLY A 108 7.42 5.28 8.63
N GLU A 109 6.28 4.70 8.21
CA GLU A 109 6.28 3.47 7.40
C GLU A 109 6.46 3.78 5.90
N THR A 110 7.10 2.85 5.21
CA THR A 110 7.00 2.78 3.75
C THR A 110 5.76 1.99 3.36
N PRO A 111 5.16 2.21 2.15
CA PRO A 111 4.00 1.43 1.70
C PRO A 111 4.23 -0.10 1.75
N ALA A 112 5.46 -0.56 1.47
CA ALA A 112 5.79 -1.98 1.54
C ALA A 112 5.83 -2.52 2.98
N GLN A 113 6.28 -1.72 3.95
CA GLN A 113 6.25 -2.10 5.37
C GLN A 113 4.83 -2.19 5.89
N THR A 114 3.99 -1.20 5.55
CA THR A 114 2.55 -1.23 5.85
C THR A 114 1.91 -2.49 5.30
N MET A 115 2.15 -2.81 4.02
CA MET A 115 1.55 -3.99 3.40
C MET A 115 1.91 -5.30 4.12
N ILE A 116 3.18 -5.44 4.55
CA ILE A 116 3.65 -6.62 5.30
C ILE A 116 3.00 -6.66 6.69
N ARG A 117 2.86 -5.53 7.37
CA ARG A 117 2.21 -5.41 8.68
C ARG A 117 0.74 -5.79 8.60
N GLU A 118 -0.02 -5.20 7.66
CA GLU A 118 -1.45 -5.45 7.48
C GLU A 118 -1.73 -6.93 7.18
N PHE A 119 -0.95 -7.57 6.30
CA PHE A 119 -1.08 -9.01 6.09
C PHE A 119 -0.84 -9.81 7.37
N LYS A 120 0.13 -9.41 8.18
CA LYS A 120 0.40 -10.10 9.44
C LYS A 120 -0.72 -9.90 10.46
N GLU A 121 -1.25 -8.70 10.58
CA GLU A 121 -2.31 -8.34 11.53
C GLU A 121 -3.67 -8.93 11.14
N GLU A 122 -4.07 -8.78 9.87
CA GLU A 122 -5.39 -9.20 9.40
C GLU A 122 -5.49 -10.69 9.06
N THR A 123 -4.37 -11.34 8.70
CA THR A 123 -4.39 -12.72 8.17
C THR A 123 -3.46 -13.71 8.87
N ASN A 124 -2.61 -13.23 9.79
CA ASN A 124 -1.50 -13.98 10.41
C ASN A 124 -0.45 -14.51 9.41
N LEU A 125 -0.52 -14.14 8.12
CA LEU A 125 0.46 -14.55 7.13
C LEU A 125 1.70 -13.66 7.18
N THR A 126 2.86 -14.25 6.92
CA THR A 126 4.09 -13.52 6.61
C THR A 126 4.25 -13.45 5.10
N VAL A 127 4.30 -12.25 4.56
CA VAL A 127 4.40 -12.01 3.12
C VAL A 127 5.61 -11.16 2.75
N LYS A 128 5.94 -11.16 1.46
CA LYS A 128 6.82 -10.16 0.86
C LYS A 128 6.11 -9.46 -0.29
N VAL A 129 6.38 -8.18 -0.46
CA VAL A 129 5.99 -7.45 -1.65
C VAL A 129 6.84 -7.93 -2.82
N VAL A 130 6.18 -8.27 -3.93
CA VAL A 130 6.81 -8.76 -5.16
C VAL A 130 6.95 -7.62 -6.15
N SER A 131 5.85 -6.89 -6.40
CA SER A 131 5.82 -5.77 -7.35
C SER A 131 4.72 -4.78 -7.00
N LEU A 132 4.90 -3.53 -7.44
CA LEU A 132 3.85 -2.54 -7.54
C LEU A 132 3.04 -2.84 -8.80
N LEU A 133 1.72 -2.98 -8.67
CA LEU A 133 0.82 -3.16 -9.81
C LEU A 133 0.37 -1.80 -10.35
N GLY A 134 0.02 -0.88 -9.48
CA GLY A 134 -0.41 0.47 -9.84
C GLY A 134 -0.67 1.33 -8.62
N VAL A 135 -1.23 2.51 -8.85
CA VAL A 135 -1.65 3.45 -7.81
C VAL A 135 -3.07 3.90 -8.13
N ASP A 136 -3.97 3.76 -7.18
CA ASP A 136 -5.36 4.20 -7.28
C ASP A 136 -5.59 5.42 -6.37
N GLY A 137 -6.15 6.48 -6.90
CA GLY A 137 -6.42 7.75 -6.18
C GLY A 137 -7.86 8.23 -6.31
N ASP A 138 -8.74 7.48 -6.98
CA ASP A 138 -10.10 7.90 -7.33
C ASP A 138 -11.15 7.50 -6.27
N LEU A 139 -10.78 7.43 -5.00
CA LEU A 139 -11.74 7.17 -3.93
C LEU A 139 -11.85 8.34 -2.95
N THR A 140 -13.00 9.00 -2.93
CA THR A 140 -13.35 9.96 -1.86
C THR A 140 -14.47 9.38 -1.01
N LEU A 141 -14.24 9.30 0.29
CA LEU A 141 -15.21 8.84 1.27
C LEU A 141 -15.67 9.97 2.19
N THR A 142 -16.96 9.98 2.49
CA THR A 142 -17.54 10.78 3.58
C THR A 142 -17.93 9.84 4.70
N TYR A 143 -17.36 10.04 5.87
CA TYR A 143 -17.60 9.23 7.05
C TYR A 143 -18.85 9.69 7.81
N PRO A 144 -19.46 8.82 8.64
CA PRO A 144 -20.67 9.20 9.41
C PRO A 144 -20.47 10.38 10.37
N ASN A 145 -19.25 10.64 10.82
CA ASN A 145 -18.90 11.78 11.67
C ASN A 145 -18.71 13.08 10.89
N GLY A 146 -18.90 13.08 9.56
CA GLY A 146 -18.73 14.24 8.68
C GLY A 146 -17.32 14.44 8.14
N ASP A 147 -16.36 13.59 8.49
CA ASP A 147 -15.02 13.64 7.91
C ASP A 147 -15.06 13.27 6.43
N VAL A 148 -14.21 13.92 5.64
CA VAL A 148 -14.01 13.59 4.21
C VAL A 148 -12.55 13.23 3.99
N ALA A 149 -12.31 12.13 3.28
CA ALA A 149 -10.97 11.70 2.89
C ALA A 149 -10.94 11.19 1.46
N GLN A 150 -9.94 11.66 0.70
CA GLN A 150 -9.53 11.07 -0.57
C GLN A 150 -8.38 10.09 -0.30
N TRP A 151 -8.50 8.87 -0.81
CA TRP A 151 -7.52 7.81 -0.59
C TRP A 151 -6.60 7.63 -1.78
N LEU A 152 -5.29 7.63 -1.52
CA LEU A 152 -4.25 7.30 -2.48
C LEU A 152 -3.61 5.98 -2.06
N CYS A 153 -3.80 4.92 -2.84
CA CYS A 153 -3.41 3.57 -2.50
C CYS A 153 -2.50 2.93 -3.57
N PRO A 154 -1.21 2.76 -3.31
CA PRO A 154 -0.41 1.78 -4.02
C PRO A 154 -1.01 0.38 -3.90
N VAL A 155 -1.11 -0.33 -5.03
CA VAL A 155 -1.60 -1.70 -5.12
C VAL A 155 -0.43 -2.63 -5.37
N PHE A 156 -0.25 -3.62 -4.51
CA PHE A 156 0.88 -4.54 -4.55
C PHE A 156 0.48 -5.97 -4.85
N LEU A 157 1.28 -6.64 -5.68
CA LEU A 157 1.32 -8.10 -5.68
C LEU A 157 2.23 -8.56 -4.54
N VAL A 158 1.73 -9.46 -3.72
CA VAL A 158 2.49 -10.03 -2.61
C VAL A 158 2.60 -11.55 -2.75
N LYS A 159 3.59 -12.14 -2.07
CA LYS A 159 3.79 -13.58 -2.00
C LYS A 159 3.93 -14.02 -0.54
N GLN A 160 3.20 -15.07 -0.19
CA GLN A 160 3.35 -15.71 1.12
C GLN A 160 4.74 -16.33 1.28
N LEU A 161 5.33 -16.10 2.44
CA LEU A 161 6.59 -16.71 2.89
C LEU A 161 6.38 -17.75 4.00
N GLY A 162 5.27 -17.60 4.78
CA GLY A 162 4.95 -18.48 5.89
C GLY A 162 3.73 -17.98 6.66
N GLY A 163 3.47 -18.59 7.80
CA GLY A 163 2.29 -18.34 8.62
C GLY A 163 1.12 -19.25 8.22
N GLU A 164 0.16 -19.37 9.13
CA GLU A 164 -1.09 -20.06 8.90
C GLU A 164 -2.22 -19.03 8.85
N LEU A 165 -3.09 -19.16 7.85
CA LEU A 165 -4.21 -18.24 7.64
C LEU A 165 -5.14 -18.28 8.86
N SER A 166 -5.33 -17.14 9.50
CA SER A 166 -6.20 -16.98 10.67
C SER A 166 -6.89 -15.62 10.63
N ALA A 167 -8.18 -15.60 10.96
CA ALA A 167 -9.00 -14.41 11.14
C ALA A 167 -9.16 -14.06 12.63
N ASP A 168 -8.17 -14.39 13.45
CA ASP A 168 -8.22 -14.18 14.91
C ASP A 168 -7.85 -12.72 15.28
N ASN A 169 -8.69 -11.78 14.82
CA ASN A 169 -8.57 -10.35 15.11
C ASN A 169 -9.96 -9.68 15.02
N ASP A 170 -10.08 -8.47 15.55
CA ASP A 170 -11.35 -7.75 15.65
C ASP A 170 -11.84 -7.15 14.30
N GLU A 171 -10.98 -7.08 13.29
CA GLU A 171 -11.26 -6.42 12.01
C GLU A 171 -11.68 -7.41 10.91
N THR A 172 -11.45 -8.71 11.12
CA THR A 172 -11.68 -9.77 10.14
C THR A 172 -12.72 -10.78 10.63
N GLU A 173 -13.85 -10.87 9.94
CA GLU A 173 -14.86 -11.90 10.19
C GLU A 173 -14.47 -13.22 9.52
N GLN A 174 -13.94 -13.16 8.29
CA GLN A 174 -13.59 -14.33 7.49
C GLN A 174 -12.48 -14.03 6.49
N LEU A 175 -11.66 -15.03 6.21
CA LEU A 175 -10.65 -15.02 5.14
C LEU A 175 -10.92 -16.18 4.19
N GLN A 176 -10.97 -15.90 2.88
CA GLN A 176 -11.24 -16.93 1.90
C GLN A 176 -10.57 -16.64 0.55
N TYR A 177 -10.08 -17.71 -0.09
CA TYR A 177 -9.60 -17.64 -1.46
C TYR A 177 -10.73 -17.90 -2.44
N PHE A 178 -10.90 -16.99 -3.42
CA PHE A 178 -11.86 -17.15 -4.52
C PHE A 178 -11.14 -17.11 -5.86
N ALA A 179 -11.63 -17.88 -6.83
CA ALA A 179 -11.23 -17.66 -8.21
C ALA A 179 -11.58 -16.21 -8.61
N PRO A 180 -10.75 -15.50 -9.41
CA PRO A 180 -11.06 -14.13 -9.81
C PRO A 180 -12.45 -13.95 -10.46
N SER A 181 -12.93 -14.97 -11.20
CA SER A 181 -14.27 -14.99 -11.80
C SER A 181 -15.42 -15.17 -10.81
N GLU A 182 -15.10 -15.64 -9.60
CA GLU A 182 -16.07 -15.91 -8.52
C GLU A 182 -15.90 -14.96 -7.35
N ALA A 183 -15.11 -13.88 -7.55
CA ALA A 183 -14.84 -12.91 -6.52
C ALA A 183 -16.12 -12.30 -5.96
N PRO A 184 -16.27 -12.18 -4.64
CA PRO A 184 -17.44 -11.57 -4.03
C PRO A 184 -17.52 -10.09 -4.40
N ARG A 185 -18.70 -9.47 -4.19
CA ARG A 185 -18.84 -8.03 -4.38
C ARG A 185 -17.98 -7.29 -3.36
N LEU A 186 -16.99 -6.53 -3.83
CA LEU A 186 -16.08 -5.77 -2.99
C LEU A 186 -16.72 -4.46 -2.51
N PHE A 187 -16.39 -4.04 -1.29
CA PHE A 187 -17.05 -2.97 -0.56
C PHE A 187 -16.87 -1.58 -1.17
N ASN A 188 -15.77 -1.30 -1.88
CA ASN A 188 -15.55 -0.01 -2.52
C ASN A 188 -15.03 -0.12 -3.97
N GLN A 189 -14.97 1.02 -4.65
CA GLN A 189 -14.54 1.12 -6.03
C GLN A 189 -13.05 0.80 -6.20
N GLN A 190 -12.20 1.26 -5.30
CA GLN A 190 -10.76 1.08 -5.34
C GLN A 190 -10.34 -0.40 -5.33
N HIS A 191 -10.97 -1.21 -4.44
CA HIS A 191 -10.72 -2.65 -4.40
C HIS A 191 -11.22 -3.35 -5.67
N ARG A 192 -12.33 -2.87 -6.25
CA ARG A 192 -12.85 -3.42 -7.52
C ARG A 192 -11.93 -3.09 -8.69
N ALA A 193 -11.42 -1.85 -8.77
CA ALA A 193 -10.48 -1.42 -9.80
C ALA A 193 -9.15 -2.22 -9.69
N ALA A 194 -8.58 -2.31 -8.50
CA ALA A 194 -7.37 -3.08 -8.25
C ALA A 194 -7.51 -4.56 -8.69
N LEU A 195 -8.63 -5.20 -8.37
CA LEU A 195 -8.90 -6.57 -8.82
C LEU A 195 -9.09 -6.66 -10.33
N ALA A 196 -9.78 -5.69 -10.95
CA ALA A 196 -10.01 -5.68 -12.40
C ALA A 196 -8.70 -5.53 -13.19
N HIS A 197 -7.82 -4.61 -12.80
CA HIS A 197 -6.48 -4.45 -13.40
C HIS A 197 -5.63 -5.72 -13.22
N PHE A 198 -5.68 -6.34 -12.05
CA PHE A 198 -4.98 -7.59 -11.80
C PHE A 198 -5.47 -8.73 -12.72
N ILE A 199 -6.79 -8.88 -12.88
CA ILE A 199 -7.39 -9.89 -13.78
C ILE A 199 -7.01 -9.62 -15.24
N ALA A 200 -6.96 -8.35 -15.65
CA ALA A 200 -6.54 -7.94 -16.99
C ALA A 200 -5.02 -8.12 -17.24
N GLY A 201 -4.23 -8.41 -16.19
CA GLY A 201 -2.78 -8.49 -16.29
C GLY A 201 -2.10 -7.13 -16.49
N GLU A 202 -2.80 -6.05 -16.15
CA GLU A 202 -2.31 -4.68 -16.29
C GLU A 202 -1.38 -4.33 -15.12
N THR A 203 -0.30 -3.63 -15.43
CA THR A 203 0.66 -3.13 -14.44
C THR A 203 1.09 -1.71 -14.78
N GLY A 204 1.48 -0.95 -13.75
CA GLY A 204 1.90 0.44 -13.93
C GLY A 204 0.73 1.38 -14.21
N TYR A 205 -0.50 0.98 -13.86
CA TYR A 205 -1.67 1.86 -13.94
C TYR A 205 -1.64 2.93 -12.84
N PHE A 206 -2.32 4.04 -13.11
CA PHE A 206 -2.54 5.13 -12.16
C PHE A 206 -3.86 5.81 -12.54
N ASP A 207 -4.81 5.76 -11.63
CA ASP A 207 -6.17 6.28 -11.79
C ASP A 207 -6.43 7.41 -10.79
#